data_c0a060f4a52693b5c2a136c4bdf9cb26
#
_entry.id   c0a060f4a52693b5c2a136c4bdf9cb26
#
_cell.length_a   1.000
_cell.length_b   1.000
_cell.length_c   1.000
_cell.angle_alpha   90.00
_cell.angle_beta   90.00
_cell.angle_gamma   90.00
#
_symmetry.space_group_name_H-M   'P 1'
#
loop_
_entity.id
_entity.type
_entity.pdbx_description
1 polymer ?
#
loop_
_entity_poly.entity_id
_entity_poly.type
_entity_poly.pdbx_seq_one_letter_code
_entity_poly.pdbx_strand_id
1 'polypeptide(L)'
;MRVRRRAAVSILAVLASAAVLRAQQQPSIFTSAGTIPVLESYLESLRQQAGIPGMSGALLRDGEIAWEKGFGYENLTTRARATPDTPYLVGDLTATVAAALVLQCVEQRRLTLDDPIETYGLSAPEPSATLRQLLSHTPAGAPRDAFLYSPDRYAHVTELMEWCAPQPFRKSVAHRILNRLAMQDSVPGTDWKDPALPLADGLFDAAVVARYRAVLDRLAVPYKVTARTRTEVTTLPPVPISATGGLVSTVRDLAKFDKALDAGDEGGLLLTETLVAAWTPAIGLAGTASPMGLGWFVQYYKGERVVWHFGNVPNAYSSLIIKLPERRMTLILLANSDGLSSPFDLPQGDVTRSLFAALFLKLAV
;
A
#
# COMPACT_ATOMS: atom_id res chain seq x y z
N MET A 1 -68.00 26.31 48.51
CA MET A 1 -67.57 26.90 47.23
C MET A 1 -66.03 26.92 47.19
N ARG A 2 -65.42 26.02 46.48
CA ARG A 2 -63.94 25.97 46.29
C ARG A 2 -63.64 26.12 44.82
N VAL A 3 -63.07 27.27 44.50
CA VAL A 3 -62.59 27.59 43.12
C VAL A 3 -61.26 26.88 42.88
N ARG A 4 -61.19 25.98 41.93
CA ARG A 4 -59.93 25.36 41.45
C ARG A 4 -59.31 26.25 40.36
N ARG A 5 -58.18 26.85 40.65
CA ARG A 5 -57.33 27.48 39.64
C ARG A 5 -56.57 26.42 38.87
N ARG A 6 -56.75 26.37 37.54
CA ARG A 6 -55.93 25.57 36.61
C ARG A 6 -54.70 26.40 36.27
N ALA A 7 -53.53 25.90 36.62
CA ALA A 7 -52.26 26.44 36.15
C ALA A 7 -51.99 25.89 34.73
N ALA A 8 -51.84 26.79 33.77
CA ALA A 8 -51.38 26.47 32.43
C ALA A 8 -49.84 26.37 32.45
N VAL A 9 -49.28 25.21 32.14
CA VAL A 9 -47.86 25.02 31.95
C VAL A 9 -47.56 25.29 30.47
N SER A 10 -46.88 26.42 30.21
CA SER A 10 -46.36 26.72 28.86
C SER A 10 -45.04 25.94 28.63
N ILE A 11 -45.09 24.99 27.70
CA ILE A 11 -43.90 24.28 27.24
C ILE A 11 -43.21 25.18 26.20
N LEU A 12 -42.10 25.79 26.55
CA LEU A 12 -41.18 26.43 25.58
C LEU A 12 -40.42 25.31 24.87
N ALA A 13 -40.73 25.09 23.62
CA ALA A 13 -39.93 24.25 22.73
C ALA A 13 -38.69 25.03 22.31
N VAL A 14 -37.54 24.69 22.88
CA VAL A 14 -36.22 25.16 22.40
C VAL A 14 -35.85 24.36 21.16
N LEU A 15 -36.04 24.95 19.99
CA LEU A 15 -35.49 24.45 18.74
C LEU A 15 -33.97 24.68 18.73
N ALA A 16 -33.21 23.68 19.14
CA ALA A 16 -31.78 23.65 18.93
C ALA A 16 -31.51 23.45 17.43
N SER A 17 -31.22 24.55 16.73
CA SER A 17 -30.71 24.52 15.37
C SER A 17 -29.32 23.89 15.39
N ALA A 18 -29.21 22.63 15.05
CA ALA A 18 -27.94 21.97 14.75
C ALA A 18 -27.39 22.58 13.45
N ALA A 19 -26.61 23.64 13.60
CA ALA A 19 -25.74 24.13 12.53
C ALA A 19 -24.68 23.07 12.28
N VAL A 20 -24.90 22.25 11.24
CA VAL A 20 -23.87 21.39 10.68
C VAL A 20 -22.78 22.32 10.16
N LEU A 21 -21.70 22.51 10.94
CA LEU A 21 -20.47 23.08 10.43
C LEU A 21 -19.97 22.11 9.35
N ARG A 22 -20.32 22.38 8.10
CA ARG A 22 -19.54 21.90 6.95
C ARG A 22 -18.15 22.51 7.13
N ALA A 23 -17.20 21.69 7.58
CA ALA A 23 -15.80 22.05 7.46
C ALA A 23 -15.59 22.45 6.00
N GLN A 24 -15.30 23.71 5.75
CA GLN A 24 -14.91 24.18 4.43
C GLN A 24 -13.59 23.46 4.14
N GLN A 25 -13.67 22.40 3.33
CA GLN A 25 -12.49 21.78 2.78
C GLN A 25 -11.76 22.88 2.02
N GLN A 26 -10.61 23.29 2.54
CA GLN A 26 -9.74 24.18 1.79
C GLN A 26 -9.44 23.50 0.44
N PRO A 27 -9.65 24.18 -0.68
CA PRO A 27 -9.38 23.58 -1.98
C PRO A 27 -7.91 23.13 -1.98
N SER A 28 -7.67 21.83 -2.23
CA SER A 28 -6.29 21.34 -2.34
C SER A 28 -5.59 22.15 -3.44
N ILE A 29 -4.33 22.49 -3.22
CA ILE A 29 -3.52 23.26 -4.18
C ILE A 29 -3.50 22.59 -5.56
N PHE A 30 -3.69 21.26 -5.62
CA PHE A 30 -3.84 20.50 -6.86
C PHE A 30 -5.09 20.85 -7.72
N THR A 31 -5.96 21.75 -7.26
CA THR A 31 -7.04 22.31 -8.10
C THR A 31 -6.55 23.44 -9.01
N SER A 32 -5.39 24.03 -8.76
CA SER A 32 -4.81 25.06 -9.63
C SER A 32 -4.06 24.41 -10.80
N ALA A 33 -4.29 24.92 -12.00
CA ALA A 33 -3.64 24.44 -13.24
C ALA A 33 -2.09 24.48 -13.19
N GLY A 34 -1.51 25.14 -12.17
CA GLY A 34 -0.06 25.26 -12.00
C GLY A 34 0.60 24.18 -11.12
N THR A 35 -0.17 23.39 -10.35
CA THR A 35 0.42 22.49 -9.35
C THR A 35 1.02 21.22 -9.94
N ILE A 36 0.41 20.65 -10.97
CA ILE A 36 0.93 19.45 -11.65
C ILE A 36 2.31 19.71 -12.29
N PRO A 37 2.53 20.79 -13.08
CA PRO A 37 3.86 21.10 -13.58
C PRO A 37 4.91 21.30 -12.49
N VAL A 38 4.53 21.87 -11.35
CA VAL A 38 5.42 22.01 -10.19
C VAL A 38 5.79 20.64 -9.63
N LEU A 39 4.79 19.76 -9.39
CA LEU A 39 5.02 18.38 -8.94
C LEU A 39 5.98 17.64 -9.90
N GLU A 40 5.71 17.70 -11.21
CA GLU A 40 6.56 17.05 -12.22
C GLU A 40 7.99 17.54 -12.19
N SER A 41 8.19 18.86 -12.16
CA SER A 41 9.52 19.47 -12.16
C SER A 41 10.34 19.05 -10.93
N TYR A 42 9.70 19.03 -9.75
CA TYR A 42 10.37 18.61 -8.51
C TYR A 42 10.63 17.11 -8.49
N LEU A 43 9.68 16.26 -8.93
CA LEU A 43 9.88 14.81 -9.00
C LEU A 43 11.06 14.47 -9.93
N GLU A 44 11.14 15.11 -11.10
CA GLU A 44 12.28 14.92 -12.01
C GLU A 44 13.61 15.39 -11.38
N SER A 45 13.60 16.53 -10.69
CA SER A 45 14.79 17.04 -9.99
C SER A 45 15.24 16.09 -8.88
N LEU A 46 14.32 15.58 -8.07
CA LEU A 46 14.62 14.61 -7.00
C LEU A 46 15.13 13.29 -7.59
N ARG A 47 14.47 12.78 -8.66
CA ARG A 47 14.90 11.58 -9.36
C ARG A 47 16.36 11.70 -9.83
N GLN A 48 16.71 12.82 -10.47
CA GLN A 48 18.09 13.08 -10.94
C GLN A 48 19.07 13.22 -9.77
N GLN A 49 18.68 13.89 -8.69
CA GLN A 49 19.52 14.03 -7.49
C GLN A 49 19.78 12.68 -6.81
N ALA A 50 18.78 11.81 -6.74
CA ALA A 50 18.90 10.46 -6.20
C ALA A 50 19.64 9.50 -7.17
N GLY A 51 19.90 9.91 -8.42
CA GLY A 51 20.51 9.06 -9.44
C GLY A 51 19.60 7.93 -9.94
N ILE A 52 18.30 8.01 -9.71
CA ILE A 52 17.31 7.00 -10.14
C ILE A 52 17.24 6.97 -11.67
N PRO A 53 17.52 5.83 -12.34
CA PRO A 53 17.52 5.77 -13.81
C PRO A 53 16.15 5.97 -14.42
N GLY A 54 15.14 5.29 -13.89
CA GLY A 54 13.76 5.35 -14.34
C GLY A 54 12.77 5.34 -13.19
N MET A 55 11.69 6.09 -13.33
CA MET A 55 10.63 6.19 -12.33
C MET A 55 9.30 6.40 -13.03
N SER A 56 8.24 5.79 -12.53
CA SER A 56 6.86 6.05 -12.93
C SER A 56 6.06 6.58 -11.76
N GLY A 57 5.16 7.53 -12.02
CA GLY A 57 4.32 8.12 -11.00
C GLY A 57 2.86 8.23 -11.45
N ALA A 58 1.94 8.10 -10.51
CA ALA A 58 0.52 8.42 -10.68
C ALA A 58 0.00 9.17 -9.46
N LEU A 59 -0.85 10.17 -9.70
CA LEU A 59 -1.64 10.88 -8.70
C LEU A 59 -3.11 10.56 -8.92
N LEU A 60 -3.74 9.96 -7.91
CA LEU A 60 -5.16 9.69 -7.92
C LEU A 60 -5.89 10.78 -7.15
N ARG A 61 -7.09 11.08 -7.62
CA ARG A 61 -8.07 11.92 -6.95
C ARG A 61 -9.45 11.30 -7.11
N ASP A 62 -10.18 11.18 -6.02
CA ASP A 62 -11.52 10.58 -6.03
C ASP A 62 -11.57 9.19 -6.68
N GLY A 63 -10.49 8.40 -6.50
CA GLY A 63 -10.35 7.05 -7.05
C GLY A 63 -9.98 7.01 -8.56
N GLU A 64 -9.76 8.15 -9.21
CA GLU A 64 -9.39 8.22 -10.62
C GLU A 64 -7.98 8.80 -10.81
N ILE A 65 -7.27 8.37 -11.85
CA ILE A 65 -5.95 8.89 -12.18
C ILE A 65 -6.12 10.33 -12.72
N ALA A 66 -5.74 11.30 -11.89
CA ALA A 66 -5.74 12.72 -12.26
C ALA A 66 -4.46 13.12 -12.99
N TRP A 67 -3.38 12.39 -12.76
CA TRP A 67 -2.09 12.58 -13.41
C TRP A 67 -1.27 11.30 -13.39
N GLU A 68 -0.51 11.05 -14.45
CA GLU A 68 0.48 9.99 -14.52
C GLU A 68 1.64 10.37 -15.43
N LYS A 69 2.84 9.88 -15.13
CA LYS A 69 4.04 10.15 -15.93
C LYS A 69 5.16 9.14 -15.69
N GLY A 70 5.91 8.86 -16.75
CA GLY A 70 7.22 8.22 -16.67
C GLY A 70 8.36 9.24 -16.74
N PHE A 71 9.41 8.99 -15.98
CA PHE A 71 10.61 9.81 -15.90
C PHE A 71 11.85 8.95 -16.17
N GLY A 72 12.80 9.46 -16.95
CA GLY A 72 14.03 8.75 -17.27
C GLY A 72 13.81 7.50 -18.13
N TYR A 73 14.48 6.40 -17.80
CA TYR A 73 14.57 5.20 -18.62
C TYR A 73 14.31 3.93 -17.82
N GLU A 74 13.42 3.07 -18.33
CA GLU A 74 13.24 1.71 -17.80
C GLU A 74 14.44 0.81 -18.15
N ASN A 75 15.18 1.16 -19.22
CA ASN A 75 16.40 0.48 -19.64
C ASN A 75 17.39 1.50 -20.19
N LEU A 76 18.53 1.68 -19.51
CA LEU A 76 19.57 2.62 -19.93
C LEU A 76 20.31 2.16 -21.17
N THR A 77 20.45 0.84 -21.39
CA THR A 77 21.21 0.28 -22.53
C THR A 77 20.46 0.52 -23.84
N THR A 78 19.17 0.22 -23.87
CA THR A 78 18.32 0.42 -25.06
C THR A 78 17.76 1.83 -25.16
N ARG A 79 17.87 2.63 -24.09
CA ARG A 79 17.25 3.94 -23.93
C ARG A 79 15.71 3.90 -24.00
N ALA A 80 15.11 2.76 -23.66
CA ALA A 80 13.66 2.64 -23.52
C ALA A 80 13.20 3.53 -22.35
N ARG A 81 12.23 4.41 -22.63
CA ARG A 81 11.70 5.38 -21.66
C ARG A 81 10.81 4.68 -20.64
N ALA A 82 10.92 5.06 -19.37
CA ALA A 82 9.91 4.70 -18.39
C ALA A 82 8.57 5.37 -18.72
N THR A 83 7.48 4.64 -18.55
CA THR A 83 6.10 5.06 -18.82
C THR A 83 5.20 4.64 -17.65
N PRO A 84 3.95 5.11 -17.56
CA PRO A 84 3.00 4.60 -16.57
C PRO A 84 2.69 3.10 -16.69
N ASP A 85 2.95 2.50 -17.85
CA ASP A 85 2.78 1.05 -18.13
C ASP A 85 4.05 0.23 -17.87
N THR A 86 5.15 0.85 -17.46
CA THR A 86 6.38 0.13 -17.13
C THR A 86 6.16 -0.70 -15.88
N PRO A 87 6.37 -2.03 -15.92
CA PRO A 87 6.27 -2.88 -14.74
C PRO A 87 7.54 -2.80 -13.89
N TYR A 88 7.35 -2.85 -12.57
CA TYR A 88 8.42 -2.87 -11.57
C TYR A 88 8.13 -3.95 -10.52
N LEU A 89 9.18 -4.54 -9.95
CA LEU A 89 9.05 -5.34 -8.73
C LEU A 89 8.82 -4.38 -7.56
N VAL A 90 7.66 -4.50 -6.88
CA VAL A 90 7.22 -3.48 -5.91
C VAL A 90 7.75 -3.69 -4.48
N GLY A 91 8.52 -4.77 -4.25
CA GLY A 91 9.12 -5.07 -2.95
C GLY A 91 8.09 -5.24 -1.84
N ASP A 92 8.39 -4.72 -0.65
CA ASP A 92 7.55 -4.83 0.55
C ASP A 92 6.17 -4.17 0.40
N LEU A 93 5.93 -3.36 -0.63
CA LEU A 93 4.58 -2.87 -0.93
C LEU A 93 3.58 -4.02 -1.17
N THR A 94 4.08 -5.22 -1.52
CA THR A 94 3.30 -6.46 -1.60
C THR A 94 2.54 -6.76 -0.29
N ALA A 95 3.06 -6.31 0.86
CA ALA A 95 2.44 -6.50 2.17
C ALA A 95 1.04 -5.89 2.25
N THR A 96 0.77 -4.81 1.53
CA THR A 96 -0.57 -4.18 1.51
C THR A 96 -1.60 -5.06 0.80
N VAL A 97 -1.18 -5.79 -0.24
CA VAL A 97 -2.03 -6.77 -0.94
C VAL A 97 -2.29 -7.99 -0.07
N ALA A 98 -1.25 -8.48 0.62
CA ALA A 98 -1.37 -9.59 1.58
C ALA A 98 -2.30 -9.21 2.74
N ALA A 99 -2.17 -7.99 3.29
CA ALA A 99 -3.07 -7.47 4.32
C ALA A 99 -4.53 -7.46 3.84
N ALA A 100 -4.80 -6.94 2.64
CA ALA A 100 -6.15 -6.94 2.10
C ALA A 100 -6.75 -8.35 1.98
N LEU A 101 -5.95 -9.32 1.52
CA LEU A 101 -6.40 -10.71 1.40
C LEU A 101 -6.69 -11.37 2.76
N VAL A 102 -5.80 -11.21 3.74
CA VAL A 102 -5.97 -11.86 5.04
C VAL A 102 -7.06 -11.18 5.86
N LEU A 103 -7.26 -9.87 5.73
CA LEU A 103 -8.37 -9.15 6.35
C LEU A 103 -9.73 -9.58 5.77
N GLN A 104 -9.83 -9.93 4.47
CA GLN A 104 -11.04 -10.58 3.95
C GLN A 104 -11.35 -11.91 4.65
N CYS A 105 -10.32 -12.66 5.09
CA CYS A 105 -10.52 -13.87 5.89
C CYS A 105 -11.05 -13.55 7.29
N VAL A 106 -10.65 -12.42 7.86
CA VAL A 106 -11.19 -11.94 9.14
C VAL A 106 -12.66 -11.53 8.98
N GLU A 107 -13.02 -10.78 7.93
CA GLU A 107 -14.42 -10.45 7.60
C GLU A 107 -15.30 -11.69 7.43
N GLN A 108 -14.75 -12.75 6.84
CA GLN A 108 -15.40 -14.04 6.67
C GLN A 108 -15.42 -14.89 7.96
N ARG A 109 -14.90 -14.39 9.08
CA ARG A 109 -14.75 -15.07 10.37
C ARG A 109 -13.99 -16.41 10.28
N ARG A 110 -13.10 -16.54 9.32
CA ARG A 110 -12.21 -17.71 9.18
C ARG A 110 -10.92 -17.54 9.96
N LEU A 111 -10.47 -16.31 10.14
CA LEU A 111 -9.37 -15.91 11.01
C LEU A 111 -9.87 -14.88 12.00
N THR A 112 -9.20 -14.76 13.15
CA THR A 112 -9.36 -13.63 14.07
C THR A 112 -8.07 -12.82 14.11
N LEU A 113 -8.17 -11.55 14.46
CA LEU A 113 -6.99 -10.70 14.60
C LEU A 113 -6.18 -11.02 15.86
N ASP A 114 -6.82 -11.60 16.88
CA ASP A 114 -6.28 -11.66 18.23
C ASP A 114 -5.99 -13.09 18.71
N ASP A 115 -6.30 -14.12 17.92
CA ASP A 115 -5.89 -15.49 18.22
C ASP A 115 -4.39 -15.66 17.92
N PRO A 116 -3.66 -16.42 18.77
CA PRO A 116 -2.29 -16.85 18.48
C PRO A 116 -2.22 -17.64 17.16
N ILE A 117 -1.17 -17.40 16.36
CA ILE A 117 -1.02 -18.08 15.07
C ILE A 117 -0.84 -19.58 15.17
N GLU A 118 -0.36 -20.09 16.31
CA GLU A 118 -0.30 -21.52 16.60
C GLU A 118 -1.68 -22.19 16.61
N THR A 119 -2.76 -21.44 16.88
CA THR A 119 -4.14 -21.92 16.80
C THR A 119 -4.49 -22.42 15.40
N TYR A 120 -3.82 -21.88 14.39
CA TYR A 120 -3.96 -22.26 12.99
C TYR A 120 -2.94 -23.31 12.53
N GLY A 121 -2.21 -23.93 13.48
CA GLY A 121 -1.24 -24.98 13.18
C GLY A 121 0.06 -24.49 12.56
N LEU A 122 0.34 -23.18 12.64
CA LEU A 122 1.55 -22.60 12.08
C LEU A 122 2.73 -22.76 13.05
N SER A 123 3.85 -23.26 12.51
CA SER A 123 5.13 -23.32 13.23
C SER A 123 5.93 -22.06 12.89
N ALA A 124 5.94 -21.10 13.79
CA ALA A 124 6.69 -19.85 13.63
C ALA A 124 7.63 -19.65 14.84
N PRO A 125 8.68 -18.84 14.71
CA PRO A 125 9.56 -18.49 15.85
C PRO A 125 8.81 -17.84 17.01
N GLU A 126 7.69 -17.18 16.75
CA GLU A 126 6.81 -16.55 17.74
C GLU A 126 5.38 -17.15 17.64
N PRO A 127 5.14 -18.39 18.13
CA PRO A 127 3.85 -19.06 17.93
C PRO A 127 2.69 -18.35 18.63
N SER A 128 2.97 -17.64 19.73
CA SER A 128 1.99 -16.82 20.47
C SER A 128 1.70 -15.47 19.81
N ALA A 129 2.39 -15.10 18.73
CA ALA A 129 2.07 -13.89 17.99
C ALA A 129 0.66 -13.97 17.39
N THR A 130 -0.06 -12.85 17.36
CA THR A 130 -1.39 -12.78 16.75
C THR A 130 -1.30 -12.21 15.33
N LEU A 131 -2.33 -12.45 14.50
CA LEU A 131 -2.41 -11.83 13.18
C LEU A 131 -2.30 -10.29 13.26
N ARG A 132 -2.93 -9.68 14.27
CA ARG A 132 -2.80 -8.23 14.54
C ARG A 132 -1.34 -7.83 14.72
N GLN A 133 -0.58 -8.57 15.53
CA GLN A 133 0.83 -8.27 15.81
C GLN A 133 1.73 -8.47 14.59
N LEU A 134 1.43 -9.45 13.73
CA LEU A 134 2.13 -9.60 12.45
C LEU A 134 1.87 -8.40 11.54
N LEU A 135 0.59 -8.03 11.34
CA LEU A 135 0.19 -6.94 10.46
C LEU A 135 0.66 -5.55 10.95
N SER A 136 0.81 -5.37 12.26
CA SER A 136 1.28 -4.11 12.86
C SER A 136 2.76 -4.10 13.20
N HIS A 137 3.51 -5.15 12.86
CA HIS A 137 4.92 -5.28 13.22
C HIS A 137 5.19 -5.12 14.74
N THR A 138 4.23 -5.53 15.58
CA THR A 138 4.36 -5.52 17.05
C THR A 138 4.92 -6.86 17.49
N PRO A 139 6.06 -6.94 18.24
CA PRO A 139 6.59 -8.19 18.76
C PRO A 139 5.61 -8.89 19.72
N ALA A 140 5.61 -10.23 19.73
CA ALA A 140 4.78 -11.01 20.65
C ALA A 140 5.11 -10.66 22.11
N GLY A 141 4.08 -10.50 22.95
CA GLY A 141 4.23 -10.11 24.35
C GLY A 141 4.67 -8.68 24.63
N ALA A 142 4.95 -7.89 23.61
CA ALA A 142 5.29 -6.47 23.75
C ALA A 142 4.04 -5.59 23.93
N PRO A 143 4.18 -4.35 24.49
CA PRO A 143 3.11 -3.36 24.49
C PRO A 143 2.54 -3.10 23.10
N ARG A 144 1.26 -2.71 23.03
CA ARG A 144 0.54 -2.53 21.74
C ARG A 144 1.13 -1.46 20.83
N ASP A 145 1.82 -0.48 21.38
CA ASP A 145 2.52 0.58 20.65
C ASP A 145 3.99 0.25 20.35
N ALA A 146 4.49 -0.89 20.79
CA ALA A 146 5.81 -1.35 20.40
C ALA A 146 5.82 -1.69 18.91
N PHE A 147 6.87 -1.21 18.24
CA PHE A 147 7.01 -1.36 16.81
C PHE A 147 8.43 -1.83 16.47
N LEU A 148 8.50 -2.89 15.67
CA LEU A 148 9.75 -3.41 15.09
C LEU A 148 9.46 -3.89 13.66
N TYR A 149 9.82 -3.09 12.68
CA TYR A 149 9.65 -3.48 11.28
C TYR A 149 10.42 -4.77 11.00
N SER A 150 9.71 -5.82 10.63
CA SER A 150 10.27 -7.15 10.40
C SER A 150 9.51 -7.85 9.27
N PRO A 151 10.04 -7.78 8.03
CA PRO A 151 9.49 -8.54 6.90
C PRO A 151 9.45 -10.05 7.16
N ASP A 152 10.46 -10.62 7.83
CA ASP A 152 10.51 -12.06 8.13
C ASP A 152 9.31 -12.51 8.99
N ARG A 153 8.92 -11.72 9.98
CA ARG A 153 7.72 -12.01 10.79
C ARG A 153 6.46 -11.86 9.94
N TYR A 154 6.39 -10.82 9.13
CA TYR A 154 5.25 -10.57 8.25
C TYR A 154 5.07 -11.67 7.19
N ALA A 155 6.14 -12.38 6.82
CA ALA A 155 6.08 -13.48 5.85
C ALA A 155 5.07 -14.58 6.24
N HIS A 156 4.84 -14.81 7.56
CA HIS A 156 3.86 -15.78 8.06
C HIS A 156 2.40 -15.44 7.68
N VAL A 157 2.12 -14.22 7.22
CA VAL A 157 0.81 -13.87 6.63
C VAL A 157 0.53 -14.70 5.36
N THR A 158 1.57 -15.14 4.65
CA THR A 158 1.45 -16.06 3.50
C THR A 158 0.78 -17.37 3.93
N GLU A 159 1.30 -18.00 4.98
CA GLU A 159 0.82 -19.28 5.50
C GLU A 159 -0.59 -19.15 6.08
N LEU A 160 -0.88 -18.06 6.80
CA LEU A 160 -2.23 -17.76 7.30
C LEU A 160 -3.24 -17.62 6.17
N MET A 161 -2.85 -16.98 5.05
CA MET A 161 -3.71 -16.86 3.89
C MET A 161 -3.96 -18.23 3.23
N GLU A 162 -2.95 -19.08 3.13
CA GLU A 162 -3.06 -20.44 2.59
C GLU A 162 -3.89 -21.35 3.50
N TRP A 163 -3.80 -21.17 4.82
CA TRP A 163 -4.69 -21.84 5.77
C TRP A 163 -6.16 -21.40 5.58
N CYS A 164 -6.40 -20.09 5.46
CA CYS A 164 -7.74 -19.55 5.25
C CYS A 164 -8.35 -19.98 3.91
N ALA A 165 -7.59 -19.93 2.85
CA ALA A 165 -8.01 -20.36 1.53
C ALA A 165 -7.05 -21.47 1.09
N PRO A 166 -7.44 -22.77 1.15
CA PRO A 166 -6.53 -23.90 0.94
C PRO A 166 -6.08 -23.99 -0.53
N GLN A 167 -5.29 -23.02 -0.92
CA GLN A 167 -4.66 -22.88 -2.24
C GLN A 167 -3.40 -22.02 -2.09
N PRO A 168 -2.40 -22.16 -2.98
CA PRO A 168 -1.20 -21.34 -2.93
C PRO A 168 -1.50 -19.84 -2.90
N PHE A 169 -0.75 -19.10 -2.09
CA PHE A 169 -0.90 -17.63 -1.94
C PHE A 169 -0.91 -16.92 -3.30
N ARG A 170 -0.06 -17.37 -4.23
CA ARG A 170 -0.01 -16.91 -5.62
C ARG A 170 -1.38 -16.93 -6.31
N LYS A 171 -2.14 -18.02 -6.12
CA LYS A 171 -3.48 -18.18 -6.71
C LYS A 171 -4.49 -17.22 -6.07
N SER A 172 -4.39 -17.03 -4.75
CA SER A 172 -5.22 -16.07 -4.03
C SER A 172 -4.98 -14.64 -4.53
N VAL A 173 -3.72 -14.22 -4.68
CA VAL A 173 -3.36 -12.91 -5.27
C VAL A 173 -3.91 -12.78 -6.68
N ALA A 174 -3.64 -13.77 -7.54
CA ALA A 174 -4.06 -13.72 -8.94
C ALA A 174 -5.58 -13.61 -9.10
N HIS A 175 -6.36 -14.42 -8.38
CA HIS A 175 -7.81 -14.49 -8.58
C HIS A 175 -8.56 -13.40 -7.83
N ARG A 176 -8.20 -13.15 -6.56
CA ARG A 176 -8.98 -12.25 -5.70
C ARG A 176 -8.57 -10.78 -5.84
N ILE A 177 -7.36 -10.52 -6.38
CA ILE A 177 -6.84 -9.17 -6.62
C ILE A 177 -6.66 -8.93 -8.12
N LEU A 178 -5.66 -9.56 -8.76
CA LEU A 178 -5.24 -9.18 -10.11
C LEU A 178 -6.36 -9.35 -11.15
N ASN A 179 -7.01 -10.51 -11.18
CA ASN A 179 -8.09 -10.77 -12.13
C ASN A 179 -9.36 -9.97 -11.79
N ARG A 180 -9.73 -9.92 -10.49
CA ARG A 180 -10.91 -9.15 -10.03
C ARG A 180 -10.82 -7.68 -10.40
N LEU A 181 -9.63 -7.08 -10.29
CA LEU A 181 -9.39 -5.66 -10.54
C LEU A 181 -8.87 -5.38 -11.96
N ALA A 182 -8.83 -6.38 -12.84
CA ALA A 182 -8.28 -6.26 -14.18
C ALA A 182 -6.85 -5.65 -14.20
N MET A 183 -6.00 -6.08 -13.27
CA MET A 183 -4.59 -5.67 -13.19
C MET A 183 -3.77 -6.50 -14.19
N GLN A 184 -3.88 -6.17 -15.48
CA GLN A 184 -3.37 -6.99 -16.58
C GLN A 184 -1.84 -6.94 -16.72
N ASP A 185 -1.21 -5.87 -16.23
CA ASP A 185 0.23 -5.66 -16.24
C ASP A 185 0.89 -5.98 -14.88
N SER A 186 0.20 -6.79 -14.06
CA SER A 186 0.71 -7.28 -12.79
C SER A 186 0.93 -8.79 -12.80
N VAL A 187 1.99 -9.23 -12.08
CA VAL A 187 2.41 -10.64 -12.04
C VAL A 187 2.69 -11.07 -10.61
N PRO A 188 2.13 -12.20 -10.14
CA PRO A 188 2.37 -12.73 -8.80
C PRO A 188 3.63 -13.61 -8.77
N GLY A 189 4.80 -12.97 -8.65
CA GLY A 189 6.12 -13.61 -8.67
C GLY A 189 6.91 -13.30 -9.94
N THR A 190 8.24 -13.42 -9.87
CA THR A 190 9.12 -13.27 -11.04
C THR A 190 9.61 -14.60 -11.58
N ASP A 191 9.29 -15.70 -10.91
CA ASP A 191 9.71 -17.08 -11.22
C ASP A 191 8.98 -17.72 -12.40
N TRP A 192 8.02 -17.04 -13.03
CA TRP A 192 7.32 -17.53 -14.24
C TRP A 192 8.21 -17.77 -15.46
N LYS A 193 9.43 -17.23 -15.45
CA LYS A 193 10.45 -17.48 -16.47
C LYS A 193 11.34 -18.68 -16.14
N ASP A 194 11.23 -19.23 -14.93
CA ASP A 194 11.96 -20.44 -14.56
C ASP A 194 11.36 -21.63 -15.30
N PRO A 195 12.14 -22.32 -16.14
CA PRO A 195 11.66 -23.51 -16.84
C PRO A 195 11.35 -24.68 -15.90
N ALA A 196 11.91 -24.67 -14.68
CA ALA A 196 11.65 -25.68 -13.66
C ALA A 196 10.35 -25.40 -12.87
N LEU A 197 9.73 -24.22 -13.05
CA LEU A 197 8.45 -23.93 -12.40
C LEU A 197 7.39 -24.93 -12.95
N PRO A 198 6.82 -25.80 -12.09
CA PRO A 198 5.85 -26.76 -12.56
C PRO A 198 4.58 -26.02 -12.99
N LEU A 199 4.40 -25.85 -14.28
CA LEU A 199 3.13 -25.44 -14.89
C LEU A 199 2.08 -26.55 -14.74
N ALA A 200 2.52 -27.72 -14.26
CA ALA A 200 1.75 -28.96 -14.20
C ALA A 200 0.63 -28.95 -13.16
N ASP A 201 0.61 -27.99 -12.24
CA ASP A 201 -0.35 -28.02 -11.14
C ASP A 201 -1.77 -27.56 -11.54
N GLY A 202 -2.01 -27.22 -12.80
CA GLY A 202 -3.33 -26.79 -13.29
C GLY A 202 -3.85 -25.51 -12.61
N LEU A 203 -2.99 -24.80 -11.89
CA LEU A 203 -3.35 -23.58 -11.15
C LEU A 203 -3.70 -22.41 -12.07
N PHE A 204 -3.07 -22.37 -13.25
CA PHE A 204 -3.22 -21.31 -14.25
C PHE A 204 -3.27 -21.90 -15.66
N ASP A 205 -4.11 -21.33 -16.50
CA ASP A 205 -4.15 -21.68 -17.91
C ASP A 205 -2.94 -21.11 -18.69
N ALA A 206 -2.69 -21.66 -19.89
CA ALA A 206 -1.55 -21.27 -20.71
C ALA A 206 -1.58 -19.80 -21.13
N ALA A 207 -2.77 -19.21 -21.32
CA ALA A 207 -2.92 -17.82 -21.73
C ALA A 207 -2.53 -16.87 -20.59
N VAL A 208 -2.91 -17.18 -19.35
CA VAL A 208 -2.50 -16.42 -18.17
C VAL A 208 -0.99 -16.48 -17.98
N VAL A 209 -0.40 -17.68 -18.12
CA VAL A 209 1.06 -17.84 -18.01
C VAL A 209 1.79 -17.07 -19.11
N ALA A 210 1.31 -17.11 -20.35
CA ALA A 210 1.89 -16.35 -21.46
C ALA A 210 1.82 -14.83 -21.19
N ARG A 211 0.70 -14.35 -20.66
CA ARG A 211 0.55 -12.94 -20.25
C ARG A 211 1.57 -12.57 -19.16
N TYR A 212 1.72 -13.36 -18.10
CA TYR A 212 2.69 -13.09 -17.05
C TYR A 212 4.12 -13.01 -17.57
N ARG A 213 4.51 -13.95 -18.47
CA ARG A 213 5.82 -13.93 -19.12
C ARG A 213 6.01 -12.67 -19.96
N ALA A 214 5.00 -12.26 -20.75
CA ALA A 214 5.06 -11.06 -21.57
C ALA A 214 5.20 -9.78 -20.72
N VAL A 215 4.56 -9.71 -19.54
CA VAL A 215 4.77 -8.60 -18.60
C VAL A 215 6.19 -8.61 -18.06
N LEU A 216 6.72 -9.77 -17.67
CA LEU A 216 8.08 -9.89 -17.17
C LEU A 216 9.15 -9.60 -18.26
N ASP A 217 8.84 -9.75 -19.55
CA ASP A 217 9.73 -9.36 -20.65
C ASP A 217 9.88 -7.84 -20.75
N ARG A 218 8.90 -7.08 -20.25
CA ARG A 218 8.90 -5.61 -20.16
C ARG A 218 9.35 -5.07 -18.80
N LEU A 219 9.71 -5.95 -17.85
CA LEU A 219 10.13 -5.52 -16.51
C LEU A 219 11.29 -4.53 -16.63
N ALA A 220 11.17 -3.37 -15.97
CA ALA A 220 12.21 -2.37 -15.95
C ALA A 220 13.54 -3.00 -15.48
N VAL A 221 14.64 -2.70 -16.15
CA VAL A 221 15.96 -3.20 -15.77
C VAL A 221 16.36 -2.61 -14.41
N PRO A 222 16.69 -3.44 -13.42
CA PRO A 222 17.06 -2.95 -12.09
C PRO A 222 18.48 -2.41 -12.06
N TYR A 223 18.70 -1.35 -11.30
CA TYR A 223 19.99 -0.69 -11.18
C TYR A 223 20.38 -0.43 -9.74
N LYS A 224 21.63 -0.78 -9.41
CA LYS A 224 22.32 -0.29 -8.25
C LYS A 224 22.89 1.11 -8.55
N VAL A 225 22.56 2.08 -7.74
CA VAL A 225 23.12 3.45 -7.83
C VAL A 225 24.36 3.51 -6.92
N THR A 226 25.53 3.56 -7.53
CA THR A 226 26.82 3.61 -6.79
C THR A 226 27.32 5.04 -6.56
N ALA A 227 26.85 5.98 -7.40
CA ALA A 227 27.03 7.42 -7.25
C ALA A 227 25.96 8.13 -8.07
N ARG A 228 25.74 9.42 -7.85
CA ARG A 228 24.68 10.22 -8.50
C ARG A 228 24.53 9.99 -10.02
N THR A 229 25.60 9.69 -10.70
CA THR A 229 25.63 9.49 -12.16
C THR A 229 26.18 8.12 -12.57
N ARG A 230 26.42 7.23 -11.62
CA ARG A 230 26.97 5.90 -11.89
C ARG A 230 25.99 4.84 -11.42
N THR A 231 25.58 4.00 -12.36
CA THR A 231 24.69 2.88 -12.13
C THR A 231 25.30 1.59 -12.66
N GLU A 232 24.96 0.48 -12.00
CA GLU A 232 25.32 -0.87 -12.40
C GLU A 232 24.02 -1.68 -12.52
N VAL A 233 23.92 -2.52 -13.55
CA VAL A 233 22.76 -3.44 -13.67
C VAL A 233 22.82 -4.46 -12.55
N THR A 234 21.70 -4.62 -11.85
CA THR A 234 21.55 -5.65 -10.83
C THR A 234 20.94 -6.90 -11.46
N THR A 235 21.46 -8.08 -11.12
CA THR A 235 20.82 -9.35 -11.44
C THR A 235 20.11 -9.87 -10.22
N LEU A 236 18.82 -10.13 -10.34
CA LEU A 236 18.00 -10.71 -9.28
C LEU A 236 17.65 -12.16 -9.63
N PRO A 237 17.68 -13.07 -8.66
CA PRO A 237 17.13 -14.41 -8.87
C PRO A 237 15.62 -14.32 -9.07
N PRO A 238 15.01 -15.25 -9.80
CA PRO A 238 13.56 -15.40 -9.82
C PRO A 238 13.04 -15.69 -8.40
N VAL A 239 11.95 -15.04 -8.03
CA VAL A 239 11.34 -15.18 -6.70
C VAL A 239 9.84 -15.46 -6.81
N PRO A 240 9.29 -16.40 -6.02
CA PRO A 240 7.86 -16.56 -5.87
C PRO A 240 7.27 -15.35 -5.16
N ILE A 241 5.95 -15.16 -5.29
CA ILE A 241 5.26 -14.17 -4.46
C ILE A 241 5.05 -14.69 -3.04
N SER A 242 5.25 -13.80 -2.08
CA SER A 242 4.92 -14.01 -0.66
C SER A 242 4.22 -12.76 -0.12
N ALA A 243 3.83 -12.77 1.15
CA ALA A 243 3.24 -11.61 1.80
C ALA A 243 4.18 -10.39 1.85
N THR A 244 5.49 -10.61 1.74
CA THR A 244 6.50 -9.54 1.87
C THR A 244 7.14 -9.12 0.56
N GLY A 245 6.81 -9.77 -0.56
CA GLY A 245 7.43 -9.41 -1.83
C GLY A 245 7.05 -10.30 -3.00
N GLY A 246 7.64 -10.02 -4.15
CA GLY A 246 7.45 -10.79 -5.37
C GLY A 246 6.35 -10.28 -6.29
N LEU A 247 5.52 -9.31 -5.88
CA LEU A 247 4.56 -8.69 -6.79
C LEU A 247 5.28 -7.78 -7.79
N VAL A 248 5.02 -8.00 -9.08
CA VAL A 248 5.35 -7.06 -10.15
C VAL A 248 4.08 -6.29 -10.51
N SER A 249 4.18 -4.97 -10.66
CA SER A 249 3.03 -4.14 -11.03
C SER A 249 3.45 -2.83 -11.71
N THR A 250 2.45 -2.10 -12.22
CA THR A 250 2.57 -0.76 -12.79
C THR A 250 1.84 0.25 -11.91
N VAL A 251 2.10 1.56 -12.09
CA VAL A 251 1.35 2.59 -11.36
C VAL A 251 -0.15 2.58 -11.72
N ARG A 252 -0.50 2.20 -12.95
CA ARG A 252 -1.90 2.08 -13.39
C ARG A 252 -2.63 0.93 -12.73
N ASP A 253 -1.98 -0.22 -12.60
CA ASP A 253 -2.58 -1.38 -11.92
C ASP A 253 -2.68 -1.15 -10.41
N LEU A 254 -1.65 -0.55 -9.79
CA LEU A 254 -1.73 -0.15 -8.38
C LEU A 254 -2.81 0.90 -8.13
N ALA A 255 -3.09 1.78 -9.09
CA ALA A 255 -4.23 2.71 -9.01
C ALA A 255 -5.58 1.99 -8.94
N LYS A 256 -5.75 0.88 -9.69
CA LYS A 256 -6.96 0.05 -9.60
C LYS A 256 -7.09 -0.61 -8.21
N PHE A 257 -5.97 -1.09 -7.65
CA PHE A 257 -5.94 -1.65 -6.30
C PHE A 257 -6.31 -0.58 -5.26
N ASP A 258 -5.73 0.61 -5.35
CA ASP A 258 -6.00 1.74 -4.47
C ASP A 258 -7.47 2.17 -4.50
N LYS A 259 -8.03 2.33 -5.71
CA LYS A 259 -9.45 2.63 -5.90
C LYS A 259 -10.36 1.57 -5.27
N ALA A 260 -10.01 0.29 -5.43
CA ALA A 260 -10.80 -0.81 -4.88
C ALA A 260 -10.70 -0.91 -3.34
N LEU A 261 -9.60 -0.46 -2.74
CA LEU A 261 -9.51 -0.29 -1.29
C LEU A 261 -10.45 0.82 -0.81
N ASP A 262 -10.41 1.99 -1.45
CA ASP A 262 -11.19 3.16 -1.04
C ASP A 262 -12.71 2.99 -1.26
N ALA A 263 -13.14 2.02 -2.08
CA ALA A 263 -14.54 1.76 -2.36
C ALA A 263 -15.31 1.16 -1.16
N GLY A 264 -14.61 0.54 -0.19
CA GLY A 264 -15.25 0.02 1.03
C GLY A 264 -16.49 -0.82 0.73
N ASP A 265 -17.62 -0.51 1.38
CA ASP A 265 -18.90 -1.21 1.24
C ASP A 265 -19.52 -1.09 -0.16
N GLU A 266 -19.04 -0.19 -1.01
CA GLU A 266 -19.51 -0.01 -2.39
C GLU A 266 -18.86 -1.01 -3.38
N GLY A 267 -18.58 -2.22 -2.93
CA GLY A 267 -17.99 -3.29 -3.75
C GLY A 267 -16.46 -3.31 -3.72
N GLY A 268 -15.87 -2.69 -2.73
CA GLY A 268 -14.42 -2.66 -2.49
C GLY A 268 -13.81 -4.01 -2.14
N LEU A 269 -12.52 -3.98 -1.83
CA LEU A 269 -11.78 -5.16 -1.39
C LEU A 269 -12.07 -5.53 0.06
N LEU A 270 -12.32 -4.54 0.91
CA LEU A 270 -12.61 -4.66 2.34
C LEU A 270 -13.85 -3.84 2.68
N LEU A 271 -14.53 -4.23 3.75
CA LEU A 271 -15.59 -3.41 4.33
C LEU A 271 -15.00 -2.11 4.91
N THR A 272 -15.80 -1.06 4.92
CA THR A 272 -15.39 0.26 5.44
C THR A 272 -14.90 0.18 6.88
N GLU A 273 -15.55 -0.60 7.75
CA GLU A 273 -15.12 -0.78 9.14
C GLU A 273 -13.76 -1.48 9.25
N THR A 274 -13.50 -2.48 8.40
CA THR A 274 -12.21 -3.17 8.35
C THR A 274 -11.11 -2.23 7.88
N LEU A 275 -11.40 -1.41 6.88
CA LEU A 275 -10.46 -0.42 6.36
C LEU A 275 -10.12 0.64 7.41
N VAL A 276 -11.14 1.15 8.12
CA VAL A 276 -10.94 2.09 9.25
C VAL A 276 -10.06 1.46 10.33
N ALA A 277 -10.32 0.21 10.69
CA ALA A 277 -9.50 -0.53 11.66
C ALA A 277 -8.06 -0.71 11.15
N ALA A 278 -7.88 -1.02 9.87
CA ALA A 278 -6.56 -1.18 9.25
C ALA A 278 -5.75 0.14 9.25
N TRP A 279 -6.42 1.29 9.12
CA TRP A 279 -5.80 2.61 9.11
C TRP A 279 -5.87 3.33 10.47
N THR A 280 -6.06 2.56 11.54
CA THR A 280 -6.04 3.06 12.92
C THR A 280 -4.88 2.40 13.66
N PRO A 281 -3.82 3.15 14.01
CA PRO A 281 -2.69 2.60 14.74
C PRO A 281 -3.07 2.25 16.18
N ALA A 282 -2.38 1.27 16.75
CA ALA A 282 -2.53 0.98 18.17
C ALA A 282 -2.01 2.13 19.02
N ILE A 283 -2.70 2.42 20.12
CA ILE A 283 -2.28 3.42 21.11
C ILE A 283 -1.82 2.68 22.36
N GLY A 284 -0.60 2.97 22.81
CA GLY A 284 -0.04 2.46 24.05
C GLY A 284 -0.62 3.12 25.30
N LEU A 285 -0.30 2.57 26.46
CA LEU A 285 -0.78 3.08 27.77
C LEU A 285 -0.32 4.52 28.06
N ALA A 286 0.82 4.92 27.50
CA ALA A 286 1.34 6.29 27.62
C ALA A 286 0.73 7.27 26.60
N GLY A 287 -0.23 6.83 25.76
CA GLY A 287 -0.81 7.63 24.69
C GLY A 287 0.05 7.70 23.43
N THR A 288 1.15 6.97 23.37
CA THR A 288 2.02 6.87 22.19
C THR A 288 1.33 6.02 21.11
N ALA A 289 1.27 6.53 19.88
CA ALA A 289 0.75 5.77 18.76
C ALA A 289 1.86 4.92 18.10
N SER A 290 1.54 3.67 17.77
CA SER A 290 2.38 2.88 16.86
C SER A 290 2.41 3.58 15.48
N PRO A 291 3.50 3.55 14.73
CA PRO A 291 3.51 4.07 13.37
C PRO A 291 2.76 3.16 12.37
N MET A 292 2.24 2.02 12.83
CA MET A 292 1.64 0.99 11.97
C MET A 292 0.21 0.65 12.41
N GLY A 293 -0.68 0.58 11.42
CA GLY A 293 -1.98 -0.07 11.53
C GLY A 293 -1.89 -1.54 11.07
N LEU A 294 -2.90 -2.05 10.37
CA LEU A 294 -2.89 -3.44 9.89
C LEU A 294 -2.40 -3.49 8.43
N GLY A 295 -1.09 -3.69 8.25
CA GLY A 295 -0.43 -3.75 6.95
C GLY A 295 -0.20 -2.39 6.28
N TRP A 296 -0.40 -1.30 7.00
CA TRP A 296 -0.19 0.07 6.53
C TRP A 296 0.46 0.92 7.60
N PHE A 297 1.43 1.74 7.23
CA PHE A 297 1.90 2.82 8.08
C PHE A 297 0.84 3.91 8.19
N VAL A 298 0.72 4.50 9.36
CA VAL A 298 -0.24 5.57 9.64
C VAL A 298 0.42 6.65 10.48
N GLN A 299 0.41 7.88 10.01
CA GLN A 299 0.90 9.04 10.76
C GLN A 299 0.02 10.26 10.48
N TYR A 300 0.29 11.36 11.17
CA TYR A 300 -0.39 12.64 10.95
C TYR A 300 0.60 13.70 10.48
N TYR A 301 0.21 14.44 9.45
CA TYR A 301 0.96 15.58 8.95
C TYR A 301 0.06 16.81 8.92
N LYS A 302 0.39 17.83 9.72
CA LYS A 302 -0.43 19.03 9.92
C LYS A 302 -1.92 18.77 10.23
N GLY A 303 -2.19 17.71 10.99
CA GLY A 303 -3.54 17.29 11.36
C GLY A 303 -4.24 16.36 10.35
N GLU A 304 -3.71 16.18 9.16
CA GLU A 304 -4.22 15.24 8.16
C GLU A 304 -3.64 13.84 8.40
N ARG A 305 -4.49 12.81 8.32
CA ARG A 305 -4.03 11.43 8.39
C ARG A 305 -3.34 11.04 7.08
N VAL A 306 -2.17 10.46 7.22
CA VAL A 306 -1.36 9.94 6.12
C VAL A 306 -1.27 8.42 6.27
N VAL A 307 -1.82 7.70 5.33
CA VAL A 307 -1.71 6.23 5.22
C VAL A 307 -0.72 5.94 4.11
N TRP A 308 0.29 5.11 4.38
CA TRP A 308 1.34 4.93 3.40
C TRP A 308 2.02 3.57 3.54
N HIS A 309 2.72 3.18 2.50
CA HIS A 309 3.64 2.04 2.53
C HIS A 309 4.76 2.26 1.51
N PHE A 310 5.85 1.56 1.71
CA PHE A 310 6.99 1.57 0.79
C PHE A 310 7.36 0.15 0.39
N GLY A 311 8.15 0.02 -0.66
CA GLY A 311 8.82 -1.22 -1.02
C GLY A 311 10.29 -0.96 -1.25
N ASN A 312 11.11 -1.91 -0.85
CA ASN A 312 12.55 -1.87 -1.05
C ASN A 312 13.05 -3.23 -1.53
N VAL A 313 13.64 -3.24 -2.72
CA VAL A 313 14.45 -4.36 -3.21
C VAL A 313 15.87 -3.83 -3.32
N PRO A 314 16.75 -4.14 -2.37
CA PRO A 314 18.05 -3.53 -2.25
C PRO A 314 18.85 -3.55 -3.56
N ASN A 315 19.40 -2.40 -3.95
CA ASN A 315 20.15 -2.20 -5.18
C ASN A 315 19.38 -2.50 -6.49
N ALA A 316 18.03 -2.47 -6.47
CA ALA A 316 17.26 -2.90 -7.64
C ALA A 316 15.98 -2.10 -7.88
N TYR A 317 15.04 -2.09 -6.91
CA TYR A 317 13.75 -1.42 -7.07
C TYR A 317 13.30 -0.76 -5.77
N SER A 318 12.45 0.22 -5.91
CA SER A 318 11.72 0.80 -4.79
C SER A 318 10.34 1.30 -5.22
N SER A 319 9.45 1.35 -4.25
CA SER A 319 8.09 1.83 -4.43
C SER A 319 7.65 2.68 -3.24
N LEU A 320 6.69 3.57 -3.47
CA LEU A 320 6.11 4.41 -2.44
C LEU A 320 4.65 4.69 -2.80
N ILE A 321 3.75 4.42 -1.86
CA ILE A 321 2.35 4.81 -1.93
C ILE A 321 2.01 5.69 -0.73
N ILE A 322 1.36 6.82 -0.96
CA ILE A 322 0.99 7.78 0.08
C ILE A 322 -0.44 8.22 -0.16
N LYS A 323 -1.30 7.97 0.81
CA LYS A 323 -2.72 8.30 0.77
C LYS A 323 -3.04 9.41 1.77
N LEU A 324 -3.90 10.31 1.37
CA LEU A 324 -4.59 11.29 2.20
C LEU A 324 -6.10 10.98 2.13
N PRO A 325 -6.59 10.05 2.97
CA PRO A 325 -7.96 9.53 2.85
C PRO A 325 -9.02 10.63 2.92
N GLU A 326 -8.87 11.60 3.82
CA GLU A 326 -9.81 12.71 3.98
C GLU A 326 -9.84 13.65 2.78
N ARG A 327 -8.76 13.66 1.98
CA ARG A 327 -8.65 14.45 0.72
C ARG A 327 -8.92 13.60 -0.52
N ARG A 328 -9.14 12.29 -0.35
CA ARG A 328 -9.33 11.33 -1.43
C ARG A 328 -8.21 11.41 -2.48
N MET A 329 -6.98 11.51 -2.00
CA MET A 329 -5.78 11.64 -2.84
C MET A 329 -4.78 10.54 -2.54
N THR A 330 -4.16 10.00 -3.59
CA THR A 330 -3.08 9.01 -3.46
C THR A 330 -1.97 9.31 -4.47
N LEU A 331 -0.72 9.36 -4.00
CA LEU A 331 0.47 9.36 -4.85
C LEU A 331 1.08 7.96 -4.87
N ILE A 332 1.37 7.45 -6.06
CA ILE A 332 2.08 6.17 -6.29
C ILE A 332 3.35 6.46 -7.08
N LEU A 333 4.49 5.98 -6.60
CA LEU A 333 5.78 6.08 -7.28
C LEU A 333 6.44 4.71 -7.33
N LEU A 334 6.98 4.32 -8.50
CA LEU A 334 7.75 3.10 -8.72
C LEU A 334 9.06 3.45 -9.40
N ALA A 335 10.17 2.82 -9.01
CA ALA A 335 11.50 3.10 -9.54
C ALA A 335 12.32 1.83 -9.76
N ASN A 336 13.21 1.86 -10.75
CA ASN A 336 14.15 0.77 -11.06
C ASN A 336 15.52 0.93 -10.37
N SER A 337 15.49 1.52 -9.20
CA SER A 337 16.56 1.50 -8.19
C SER A 337 15.93 1.64 -6.81
N ASP A 338 16.70 1.44 -5.75
CA ASP A 338 16.22 1.56 -4.36
C ASP A 338 16.13 3.02 -3.85
N GLY A 339 16.26 3.99 -4.75
CA GLY A 339 16.38 5.42 -4.43
C GLY A 339 15.13 6.10 -3.87
N LEU A 340 13.91 5.49 -3.97
CA LEU A 340 12.70 6.04 -3.33
C LEU A 340 12.61 5.70 -1.84
N SER A 341 13.28 4.65 -1.36
CA SER A 341 13.12 4.12 -0.01
C SER A 341 14.42 4.03 0.77
N SER A 342 15.47 3.40 0.22
CA SER A 342 16.70 3.07 0.93
C SER A 342 17.40 4.28 1.58
N PRO A 343 17.47 5.48 0.97
CA PRO A 343 18.16 6.63 1.58
C PRO A 343 17.40 7.27 2.74
N PHE A 344 16.14 6.89 2.99
CA PHE A 344 15.23 7.65 3.85
C PHE A 344 14.85 6.94 5.15
N ASP A 345 15.39 5.73 5.40
CA ASP A 345 15.13 4.97 6.64
C ASP A 345 13.62 4.85 6.97
N LEU A 346 12.83 4.59 5.94
CA LEU A 346 11.36 4.49 6.03
C LEU A 346 10.86 3.40 6.99
N PRO A 347 11.60 2.29 7.24
CA PRO A 347 11.24 1.30 8.26
C PRO A 347 11.02 1.87 9.66
N GLN A 348 11.53 3.08 9.97
CA GLN A 348 11.28 3.75 11.25
C GLN A 348 9.86 4.34 11.38
N GLY A 349 9.05 4.32 10.32
CA GLY A 349 7.64 4.72 10.38
C GLY A 349 7.39 6.22 10.21
N ASP A 350 8.32 6.96 9.62
CA ASP A 350 8.14 8.39 9.31
C ASP A 350 8.35 8.66 7.80
N VAL A 351 7.25 8.83 7.07
CA VAL A 351 7.27 9.10 5.63
C VAL A 351 7.83 10.48 5.29
N THR A 352 7.81 11.43 6.22
CA THR A 352 8.33 12.80 5.96
C THR A 352 9.84 12.84 5.78
N ARG A 353 10.54 11.77 6.15
CA ARG A 353 11.97 11.58 5.85
C ARG A 353 12.23 11.42 4.35
N SER A 354 11.26 10.90 3.58
CA SER A 354 11.34 10.83 2.13
C SER A 354 11.11 12.20 1.51
N LEU A 355 12.08 12.68 0.73
CA LEU A 355 11.94 13.96 -0.01
C LEU A 355 10.78 13.91 -1.01
N PHE A 356 10.50 12.74 -1.59
CA PHE A 356 9.37 12.53 -2.51
C PHE A 356 8.03 12.66 -1.78
N ALA A 357 7.93 12.07 -0.58
CA ALA A 357 6.74 12.18 0.25
C ALA A 357 6.56 13.60 0.79
N ALA A 358 7.64 14.21 1.31
CA ALA A 358 7.60 15.57 1.84
C ALA A 358 7.14 16.60 0.80
N LEU A 359 7.58 16.43 -0.46
CA LEU A 359 7.12 17.24 -1.60
C LEU A 359 5.60 17.10 -1.79
N PHE A 360 5.11 15.86 -1.90
CA PHE A 360 3.68 15.60 -2.08
C PHE A 360 2.85 16.17 -0.94
N LEU A 361 3.22 15.87 0.31
CA LEU A 361 2.51 16.36 1.51
C LEU A 361 2.50 17.87 1.57
N LYS A 362 3.60 18.55 1.22
CA LYS A 362 3.67 20.01 1.18
C LYS A 362 2.76 20.63 0.12
N LEU A 363 2.56 19.94 -1.01
CA LEU A 363 1.68 20.42 -2.09
C LEU A 363 0.20 20.05 -1.84
N ALA A 364 -0.06 18.98 -1.09
CA ALA A 364 -1.40 18.46 -0.88
C ALA A 364 -2.05 19.00 0.41
N VAL A 365 -1.25 19.33 1.44
CA VAL A 365 -1.66 19.80 2.77
C VAL A 365 -1.06 21.18 3.07
#